data_b5a3d940d168edf3c322d4a58a2bc07e
#
_entry.id   b5a3d940d168edf3c322d4a58a2bc07e
#
_cell.length_a   1.000
_cell.length_b   1.000
_cell.length_c   1.000
_cell.angle_alpha   90.00
_cell.angle_beta   90.00
_cell.angle_gamma   90.00
#
_symmetry.space_group_name_H-M   'P 1'
#
loop_
_entity.id
_entity.type
_entity.pdbx_description
1 polymer ?
#
loop_
_entity_poly.entity_id
_entity_poly.type
_entity_poly.pdbx_seq_one_letter_code
_entity_poly.pdbx_strand_id
1 'polypeptide(L)'
;MTSWTFTSESVTEGHPDKMADQISDSILDAILAEDPNARVACETMVTTGLCVVAGEITTSAYVDIPSIARSTINGIGYDRESFGYDGNTCGVMVALDEQSPDIAQGVDDSEEVRAGTAGENDQLDKQGAGDQGMMFGFATNETDALMPLPIHLAHRMSERLAEVRKAGTVPYLRPDGKTQVTFEYEDNRPVRLKTVLISTQHNDGVDRDQSIRPDLIEHVIRPVVPEQFADDDYEVFVNPTGKFVIGGPVGDCGLTGRKIIVDTYGGMARHGGGAFSGKDPSKVDRSAAYAARWVAKNVVASGAASRCEVQVAYAIGMAHPISVLVETFGTSTVDPAKVEIAVKEIFDLRPGAIVRDLDLRRPVFKPTAAYGHFGRTGDGFTWELTNRVDQLKSALGL
;
A
#
# COMPACT_ATOMS: atom_id res chain seq x y z
N MET A 1 -4.68 -7.96 32.72
CA MET A 1 -4.76 -6.98 31.61
C MET A 1 -3.34 -6.67 31.17
N THR A 2 -3.00 -6.98 29.92
CA THR A 2 -1.72 -6.58 29.34
C THR A 2 -1.94 -5.22 28.65
N SER A 3 -1.34 -4.15 29.22
CA SER A 3 -1.34 -2.82 28.60
C SER A 3 -0.02 -2.60 27.86
N TRP A 4 -0.09 -2.03 26.66
CA TRP A 4 1.05 -1.70 25.82
C TRP A 4 0.71 -0.54 24.88
N THR A 5 1.72 0.11 24.31
CA THR A 5 1.52 1.20 23.36
C THR A 5 2.01 0.79 21.99
N PHE A 6 1.30 1.26 20.95
CA PHE A 6 1.66 1.02 19.58
C PHE A 6 1.57 2.29 18.74
N THR A 7 2.53 2.44 17.85
CA THR A 7 2.66 3.62 17.00
C THR A 7 2.72 3.19 15.54
N SER A 8 1.96 3.87 14.70
CA SER A 8 2.09 3.78 13.24
C SER A 8 2.29 5.16 12.64
N GLU A 9 2.95 5.22 11.50
CA GLU A 9 3.15 6.45 10.73
C GLU A 9 2.64 6.32 9.31
N SER A 10 2.32 7.46 8.71
CA SER A 10 2.01 7.61 7.29
C SER A 10 2.64 8.87 6.74
N VAL A 11 2.64 9.00 5.42
CA VAL A 11 3.18 10.16 4.73
C VAL A 11 2.19 10.67 3.67
N THR A 12 2.30 11.96 3.32
CA THR A 12 1.49 12.54 2.26
C THR A 12 1.93 12.05 0.88
N GLU A 13 1.08 12.28 -0.12
CA GLU A 13 1.41 12.05 -1.54
C GLU A 13 2.67 12.80 -2.01
N GLY A 14 3.02 13.91 -1.34
CA GLY A 14 4.17 14.74 -1.68
C GLY A 14 5.47 14.35 -0.99
N HIS A 15 5.48 13.31 -0.15
CA HIS A 15 6.72 12.73 0.37
C HIS A 15 7.54 12.14 -0.80
N PRO A 16 8.87 12.34 -0.85
CA PRO A 16 9.69 11.91 -2.00
C PRO A 16 9.53 10.45 -2.40
N ASP A 17 9.53 9.52 -1.44
CA ASP A 17 9.32 8.10 -1.72
C ASP A 17 7.92 7.83 -2.31
N LYS A 18 6.88 8.53 -1.82
CA LYS A 18 5.52 8.37 -2.36
C LYS A 18 5.33 9.05 -3.72
N MET A 19 6.11 10.09 -4.02
CA MET A 19 6.20 10.62 -5.39
C MET A 19 6.75 9.57 -6.34
N ALA A 20 7.84 8.89 -5.95
CA ALA A 20 8.44 7.84 -6.74
C ALA A 20 7.46 6.67 -6.99
N ASP A 21 6.75 6.23 -5.95
CA ASP A 21 5.71 5.21 -6.05
C ASP A 21 4.59 5.61 -7.01
N GLN A 22 4.09 6.85 -6.90
CA GLN A 22 3.02 7.36 -7.77
C GLN A 22 3.46 7.49 -9.23
N ILE A 23 4.70 7.87 -9.49
CA ILE A 23 5.25 7.92 -10.86
C ILE A 23 5.33 6.51 -11.44
N SER A 24 5.89 5.57 -10.70
CA SER A 24 6.02 4.16 -11.11
C SER A 24 4.66 3.51 -11.40
N ASP A 25 3.66 3.71 -10.52
CA ASP A 25 2.31 3.18 -10.73
C ASP A 25 1.52 3.93 -11.81
N SER A 26 1.80 5.22 -12.03
CA SER A 26 1.20 5.95 -13.17
C SER A 26 1.69 5.43 -14.52
N ILE A 27 2.98 5.06 -14.61
CA ILE A 27 3.56 4.44 -15.80
C ILE A 27 2.97 3.04 -15.99
N LEU A 28 2.90 2.24 -14.93
CA LEU A 28 2.29 0.92 -14.97
C LEU A 28 0.84 0.97 -15.47
N ASP A 29 0.01 1.86 -14.92
CA ASP A 29 -1.39 1.99 -15.31
C ASP A 29 -1.54 2.43 -16.78
N ALA A 30 -0.69 3.34 -17.25
CA ALA A 30 -0.70 3.78 -18.64
C ALA A 30 -0.36 2.62 -19.60
N ILE A 31 0.58 1.76 -19.23
CA ILE A 31 0.95 0.58 -20.02
C ILE A 31 -0.18 -0.45 -20.00
N LEU A 32 -0.73 -0.78 -18.82
CA LEU A 32 -1.80 -1.79 -18.69
C LEU A 32 -3.09 -1.37 -19.38
N ALA A 33 -3.35 -0.07 -19.53
CA ALA A 33 -4.50 0.44 -20.28
C ALA A 33 -4.45 0.05 -21.77
N GLU A 34 -3.26 -0.08 -22.36
CA GLU A 34 -3.05 -0.44 -23.77
C GLU A 34 -2.64 -1.93 -23.93
N ASP A 35 -1.89 -2.48 -22.97
CA ASP A 35 -1.40 -3.85 -22.97
C ASP A 35 -1.61 -4.52 -21.60
N PRO A 36 -2.77 -5.16 -21.35
CA PRO A 36 -3.06 -5.84 -20.08
C PRO A 36 -2.14 -7.03 -19.74
N ASN A 37 -1.34 -7.49 -20.70
CA ASN A 37 -0.40 -8.59 -20.52
C ASN A 37 1.06 -8.12 -20.37
N ALA A 38 1.31 -6.82 -20.33
CA ALA A 38 2.64 -6.26 -20.17
C ALA A 38 3.35 -6.80 -18.93
N ARG A 39 4.67 -6.93 -19.03
CA ARG A 39 5.56 -7.24 -17.93
C ARG A 39 6.27 -5.95 -17.53
N VAL A 40 6.03 -5.48 -16.31
CA VAL A 40 6.52 -4.18 -15.84
C VAL A 40 7.18 -4.33 -14.47
N ALA A 41 8.42 -3.90 -14.39
CA ALA A 41 9.15 -3.64 -13.17
C ALA A 41 9.76 -2.24 -13.34
N CYS A 42 9.01 -1.21 -12.88
CA CYS A 42 9.35 0.20 -13.08
C CYS A 42 9.68 0.84 -11.74
N GLU A 43 10.90 1.28 -11.59
CA GLU A 43 11.41 1.96 -10.40
C GLU A 43 11.71 3.42 -10.72
N THR A 44 11.45 4.29 -9.76
CA THR A 44 11.66 5.73 -9.89
C THR A 44 12.52 6.24 -8.75
N MET A 45 13.46 7.12 -9.06
CA MET A 45 14.19 7.94 -8.10
C MET A 45 13.88 9.42 -8.35
N VAL A 46 13.59 10.17 -7.30
CA VAL A 46 13.44 11.63 -7.35
C VAL A 46 14.43 12.29 -6.40
N THR A 47 15.12 13.32 -6.89
CA THR A 47 16.07 14.11 -6.09
C THR A 47 16.09 15.54 -6.64
N THR A 48 16.90 16.42 -6.08
CA THR A 48 16.96 17.85 -6.50
C THR A 48 17.02 18.01 -8.01
N GLY A 49 15.96 18.54 -8.61
CA GLY A 49 15.86 18.86 -10.04
C GLY A 49 15.84 17.65 -11.00
N LEU A 50 15.78 16.41 -10.51
CA LEU A 50 15.90 15.22 -11.33
C LEU A 50 14.86 14.14 -10.94
N CYS A 51 14.29 13.50 -11.95
CA CYS A 51 13.52 12.27 -11.88
C CYS A 51 14.18 11.22 -12.78
N VAL A 52 14.51 10.07 -12.24
CA VAL A 52 15.08 8.93 -13.00
C VAL A 52 14.08 7.78 -12.94
N VAL A 53 13.71 7.26 -14.10
CA VAL A 53 12.87 6.07 -14.25
C VAL A 53 13.74 4.96 -14.83
N ALA A 54 13.83 3.85 -14.12
CA ALA A 54 14.66 2.71 -14.51
C ALA A 54 13.89 1.39 -14.29
N GLY A 55 14.38 0.30 -14.87
CA GLY A 55 13.82 -1.03 -14.69
C GLY A 55 13.64 -1.79 -15.99
N GLU A 56 12.78 -2.81 -15.98
CA GLU A 56 12.53 -3.68 -17.12
C GLU A 56 11.05 -3.66 -17.49
N ILE A 57 10.79 -3.40 -18.79
CA ILE A 57 9.43 -3.36 -19.34
C ILE A 57 9.41 -4.12 -20.67
N THR A 58 8.53 -5.15 -20.73
CA THR A 58 8.20 -5.86 -21.95
C THR A 58 6.74 -5.62 -22.28
N THR A 59 6.48 -4.87 -23.33
CA THR A 59 5.12 -4.48 -23.74
C THR A 59 5.04 -4.17 -25.23
N SER A 60 3.83 -4.28 -25.78
CA SER A 60 3.50 -3.78 -27.12
C SER A 60 3.01 -2.31 -27.13
N ALA A 61 2.75 -1.75 -25.93
CA ALA A 61 2.27 -0.38 -25.80
C ALA A 61 3.41 0.64 -25.94
N TYR A 62 3.07 1.84 -26.41
CA TYR A 62 3.96 3.00 -26.38
C TYR A 62 3.37 4.06 -25.45
N VAL A 63 4.12 4.44 -24.43
CA VAL A 63 3.72 5.48 -23.47
C VAL A 63 4.80 6.57 -23.36
N ASP A 64 4.37 7.83 -23.27
CA ASP A 64 5.27 8.97 -23.04
C ASP A 64 5.61 9.08 -21.56
N ILE A 65 6.61 8.30 -21.13
CA ILE A 65 7.05 8.23 -19.73
C ILE A 65 7.43 9.60 -19.15
N PRO A 66 8.22 10.47 -19.85
CA PRO A 66 8.51 11.80 -19.35
C PRO A 66 7.26 12.64 -19.09
N SER A 67 6.27 12.59 -19.96
CA SER A 67 5.01 13.32 -19.77
C SER A 67 4.19 12.79 -18.60
N ILE A 68 4.15 11.47 -18.42
CA ILE A 68 3.48 10.82 -17.27
C ILE A 68 4.13 11.24 -15.97
N ALA A 69 5.47 11.19 -15.89
CA ALA A 69 6.22 11.58 -14.70
C ALA A 69 5.95 13.06 -14.33
N ARG A 70 6.05 13.98 -15.31
CA ARG A 70 5.76 15.42 -15.11
C ARG A 70 4.33 15.67 -14.65
N SER A 71 3.36 15.04 -15.31
CA SER A 71 1.94 15.17 -14.95
C SER A 71 1.67 14.67 -13.51
N THR A 72 2.31 13.58 -13.11
CA THR A 72 2.18 13.04 -11.74
C THR A 72 2.79 14.02 -10.73
N ILE A 73 3.99 14.52 -10.97
CA ILE A 73 4.67 15.50 -10.10
C ILE A 73 3.83 16.76 -9.93
N ASN A 74 3.32 17.32 -11.05
CA ASN A 74 2.46 18.51 -11.03
C ASN A 74 1.13 18.25 -10.29
N GLY A 75 0.51 17.08 -10.49
CA GLY A 75 -0.73 16.68 -9.83
C GLY A 75 -0.61 16.53 -8.31
N ILE A 76 0.57 16.18 -7.82
CA ILE A 76 0.92 16.18 -6.39
C ILE A 76 1.01 17.62 -5.85
N GLY A 77 1.43 18.58 -6.68
CA GLY A 77 1.54 19.99 -6.32
C GLY A 77 2.97 20.53 -6.32
N TYR A 78 3.92 19.83 -6.92
CA TYR A 78 5.26 20.36 -7.22
C TYR A 78 5.24 20.96 -8.62
N ASP A 79 4.58 22.09 -8.77
CA ASP A 79 4.26 22.77 -10.03
C ASP A 79 4.95 24.12 -10.20
N ARG A 80 5.90 24.45 -9.29
CA ARG A 80 6.57 25.75 -9.26
C ARG A 80 7.94 25.71 -8.58
N GLU A 81 8.86 26.50 -9.08
CA GLU A 81 10.25 26.60 -8.58
C GLU A 81 10.34 26.97 -7.09
N SER A 82 9.38 27.78 -6.58
CA SER A 82 9.40 28.22 -5.17
C SER A 82 9.24 27.07 -4.16
N PHE A 83 8.83 25.87 -4.63
CA PHE A 83 8.79 24.66 -3.80
C PHE A 83 10.11 23.85 -3.86
N GLY A 84 11.09 24.34 -4.64
CA GLY A 84 12.38 23.69 -4.80
C GLY A 84 12.38 22.54 -5.81
N TYR A 85 11.21 22.03 -6.19
CA TYR A 85 11.00 20.99 -7.19
C TYR A 85 9.81 21.37 -8.07
N ASP A 86 9.96 21.21 -9.39
CA ASP A 86 8.93 21.61 -10.36
C ASP A 86 8.87 20.59 -11.50
N GLY A 87 7.72 19.94 -11.65
CA GLY A 87 7.47 18.94 -12.68
C GLY A 87 7.59 19.51 -14.11
N ASN A 88 7.42 20.82 -14.30
CA ASN A 88 7.57 21.44 -15.61
C ASN A 88 9.03 21.57 -16.05
N THR A 89 9.96 21.71 -15.11
CA THR A 89 11.38 22.07 -15.38
C THR A 89 12.38 21.03 -14.94
N CYS A 90 12.02 20.04 -14.09
CA CYS A 90 12.93 19.00 -13.65
C CYS A 90 13.46 18.16 -14.83
N GLY A 91 14.69 17.66 -14.72
CA GLY A 91 15.21 16.66 -15.65
C GLY A 91 14.43 15.35 -15.50
N VAL A 92 14.08 14.68 -16.61
CA VAL A 92 13.55 13.32 -16.58
C VAL A 92 14.46 12.43 -17.41
N MET A 93 15.07 11.43 -16.75
CA MET A 93 15.90 10.41 -17.39
C MET A 93 15.15 9.08 -17.40
N VAL A 94 15.24 8.36 -18.52
CA VAL A 94 14.62 7.04 -18.69
C VAL A 94 15.72 6.05 -19.08
N ALA A 95 15.84 4.98 -18.30
CA ALA A 95 16.80 3.87 -18.50
C ALA A 95 16.04 2.56 -18.29
N LEU A 96 15.39 2.08 -19.36
CA LEU A 96 14.54 0.89 -19.34
C LEU A 96 15.06 -0.12 -20.34
N ASP A 97 15.11 -1.37 -19.92
CA ASP A 97 15.46 -2.53 -20.72
C ASP A 97 14.27 -3.49 -20.87
N GLU A 98 14.38 -4.51 -21.70
CA GLU A 98 13.43 -5.61 -21.77
C GLU A 98 13.68 -6.61 -20.62
N GLN A 99 12.60 -7.29 -20.17
CA GLN A 99 12.73 -8.33 -19.16
C GLN A 99 13.66 -9.47 -19.62
N SER A 100 14.50 -9.98 -18.71
CA SER A 100 15.35 -11.14 -18.98
C SER A 100 14.55 -12.35 -19.50
N PRO A 101 14.99 -12.99 -20.59
CA PRO A 101 14.33 -14.20 -21.10
C PRO A 101 14.34 -15.35 -20.08
N ASP A 102 15.34 -15.43 -19.21
CA ASP A 102 15.43 -16.47 -18.19
C ASP A 102 14.31 -16.33 -17.14
N ILE A 103 13.96 -15.08 -16.77
CA ILE A 103 12.84 -14.79 -15.86
C ILE A 103 11.51 -15.06 -16.57
N ALA A 104 11.37 -14.61 -17.82
CA ALA A 104 10.17 -14.79 -18.61
C ALA A 104 9.76 -16.27 -18.74
N GLN A 105 10.72 -17.17 -18.95
CA GLN A 105 10.47 -18.61 -19.09
C GLN A 105 9.72 -19.19 -17.88
N GLY A 106 10.08 -18.80 -16.64
CA GLY A 106 9.44 -19.32 -15.44
C GLY A 106 8.06 -18.72 -15.16
N VAL A 107 7.79 -17.51 -15.69
CA VAL A 107 6.50 -16.83 -15.54
C VAL A 107 5.51 -17.33 -16.59
N ASP A 108 5.95 -17.54 -17.83
CA ASP A 108 5.08 -17.90 -18.95
C ASP A 108 4.67 -19.38 -18.93
N ASP A 109 5.59 -20.28 -18.54
CA ASP A 109 5.30 -21.70 -18.34
C ASP A 109 5.87 -22.17 -17.00
N SER A 110 5.00 -22.50 -16.06
CA SER A 110 5.37 -22.98 -14.73
C SER A 110 6.17 -24.30 -14.76
N GLU A 111 6.82 -24.63 -13.64
CA GLU A 111 7.50 -25.92 -13.46
C GLU A 111 6.53 -27.09 -13.62
N GLU A 112 5.30 -26.96 -13.11
CA GLU A 112 4.24 -27.97 -13.20
C GLU A 112 3.90 -28.27 -14.67
N VAL A 113 3.84 -27.24 -15.53
CA VAL A 113 3.61 -27.41 -16.98
C VAL A 113 4.81 -28.04 -17.66
N ARG A 114 6.03 -27.55 -17.38
CA ARG A 114 7.25 -28.08 -17.97
C ARG A 114 7.56 -29.53 -17.57
N ALA A 115 7.22 -29.89 -16.31
CA ALA A 115 7.37 -31.26 -15.79
C ALA A 115 6.23 -32.20 -16.21
N GLY A 116 5.17 -31.69 -16.83
CA GLY A 116 4.00 -32.47 -17.20
C GLY A 116 3.16 -32.95 -16.00
N THR A 117 3.23 -32.24 -14.88
CA THR A 117 2.47 -32.51 -13.65
C THR A 117 1.28 -31.60 -13.47
N ALA A 118 1.12 -30.59 -14.34
CA ALA A 118 -0.07 -29.73 -14.36
C ALA A 118 -1.35 -30.53 -14.60
N GLY A 119 -2.47 -30.08 -14.04
CA GLY A 119 -3.78 -30.67 -14.30
C GLY A 119 -4.13 -30.62 -15.79
N GLU A 120 -4.77 -31.68 -16.32
CA GLU A 120 -5.23 -31.70 -17.71
C GLU A 120 -6.13 -30.49 -17.99
N ASN A 121 -5.69 -29.59 -18.90
CA ASN A 121 -6.39 -28.35 -19.27
C ASN A 121 -6.51 -27.27 -18.17
N ASP A 122 -5.75 -27.32 -17.10
CA ASP A 122 -5.76 -26.26 -16.10
C ASP A 122 -4.89 -25.06 -16.54
N GLN A 123 -5.55 -24.06 -17.13
CA GLN A 123 -4.89 -22.85 -17.61
C GLN A 123 -4.27 -22.02 -16.45
N LEU A 124 -4.69 -22.22 -15.20
CA LEU A 124 -4.17 -21.51 -14.05
C LEU A 124 -2.82 -22.07 -13.57
N ASP A 125 -2.51 -23.30 -13.93
CA ASP A 125 -1.18 -23.89 -13.68
C ASP A 125 -0.12 -23.36 -14.66
N LYS A 126 -0.54 -22.66 -15.72
CA LYS A 126 0.39 -22.16 -16.73
C LYS A 126 1.32 -21.08 -16.20
N GLN A 127 0.79 -20.13 -15.46
CA GLN A 127 1.56 -19.00 -14.93
C GLN A 127 2.27 -19.39 -13.62
N GLY A 128 3.60 -19.42 -13.66
CA GLY A 128 4.42 -19.55 -12.46
C GLY A 128 4.60 -18.22 -11.72
N ALA A 129 5.05 -18.28 -10.47
CA ALA A 129 5.41 -17.10 -9.70
C ALA A 129 6.63 -16.41 -10.33
N GLY A 130 6.58 -15.08 -10.47
CA GLY A 130 7.64 -14.28 -11.09
C GLY A 130 8.91 -14.16 -10.24
N ASP A 131 8.83 -14.52 -8.95
CA ASP A 131 9.97 -14.58 -8.03
C ASP A 131 9.65 -15.53 -6.88
N GLN A 132 10.69 -15.89 -6.12
CA GLN A 132 10.53 -16.50 -4.80
C GLN A 132 10.18 -15.42 -3.77
N GLY A 133 9.48 -15.78 -2.70
CA GLY A 133 9.22 -14.85 -1.61
C GLY A 133 8.13 -15.33 -0.67
N MET A 134 7.94 -14.57 0.41
CA MET A 134 6.83 -14.72 1.34
C MET A 134 6.07 -13.40 1.42
N MET A 135 4.74 -13.49 1.40
CA MET A 135 3.85 -12.34 1.44
C MET A 135 2.87 -12.50 2.60
N PHE A 136 2.48 -11.36 3.18
CA PHE A 136 1.60 -11.34 4.33
C PHE A 136 0.35 -10.51 4.03
N GLY A 137 -0.79 -11.02 4.50
CA GLY A 137 -2.04 -10.28 4.59
C GLY A 137 -2.50 -10.23 6.03
N PHE A 138 -3.21 -9.17 6.40
CA PHE A 138 -3.69 -8.98 7.77
C PHE A 138 -5.05 -8.30 7.79
N ALA A 139 -5.85 -8.63 8.79
CA ALA A 139 -7.08 -7.93 9.12
C ALA A 139 -7.34 -8.00 10.63
N THR A 140 -7.99 -6.97 11.17
CA THR A 140 -8.44 -6.88 12.56
C THR A 140 -9.74 -6.10 12.63
N ASN A 141 -10.61 -6.41 13.57
CA ASN A 141 -11.90 -5.75 13.75
C ASN A 141 -11.82 -4.42 14.54
N GLU A 142 -10.67 -3.75 14.48
CA GLU A 142 -10.46 -2.46 15.15
C GLU A 142 -11.15 -1.28 14.44
N THR A 143 -11.36 -1.41 13.13
CA THR A 143 -12.03 -0.40 12.29
C THR A 143 -13.00 -1.06 11.32
N ASP A 144 -13.94 -0.30 10.76
CA ASP A 144 -14.87 -0.79 9.73
C ASP A 144 -14.14 -1.27 8.46
N ALA A 145 -12.97 -0.69 8.18
CA ALA A 145 -12.11 -1.11 7.09
C ALA A 145 -11.38 -2.44 7.38
N LEU A 146 -11.52 -2.98 8.61
CA LEU A 146 -10.79 -4.14 9.13
C LEU A 146 -9.27 -3.94 9.06
N MET A 147 -8.82 -2.73 9.40
CA MET A 147 -7.42 -2.31 9.50
C MET A 147 -7.05 -1.99 10.95
N PRO A 148 -5.76 -2.11 11.32
CA PRO A 148 -5.28 -1.58 12.59
C PRO A 148 -5.55 -0.09 12.71
N LEU A 149 -6.09 0.34 13.85
CA LEU A 149 -6.53 1.72 14.07
C LEU A 149 -5.39 2.74 13.92
N PRO A 150 -4.15 2.53 14.44
CA PRO A 150 -3.09 3.53 14.35
C PRO A 150 -2.70 3.87 12.90
N ILE A 151 -2.49 2.85 12.05
CA ILE A 151 -2.15 3.10 10.63
C ILE A 151 -3.34 3.66 9.87
N HIS A 152 -4.55 3.20 10.17
CA HIS A 152 -5.76 3.74 9.53
C HIS A 152 -5.90 5.25 9.78
N LEU A 153 -5.74 5.70 11.02
CA LEU A 153 -5.80 7.13 11.35
C LEU A 153 -4.62 7.91 10.78
N ALA A 154 -3.41 7.35 10.82
CA ALA A 154 -2.24 8.00 10.21
C ALA A 154 -2.46 8.25 8.70
N HIS A 155 -3.03 7.28 7.97
CA HIS A 155 -3.40 7.47 6.57
C HIS A 155 -4.45 8.56 6.39
N ARG A 156 -5.54 8.52 7.18
CA ARG A 156 -6.63 9.53 7.08
C ARG A 156 -6.10 10.93 7.40
N MET A 157 -5.20 11.09 8.37
CA MET A 157 -4.57 12.38 8.66
C MET A 157 -3.67 12.86 7.52
N SER A 158 -2.86 11.97 6.92
CA SER A 158 -2.00 12.31 5.77
C SER A 158 -2.83 12.71 4.54
N GLU A 159 -3.91 11.99 4.27
CA GLU A 159 -4.85 12.32 3.19
C GLU A 159 -5.53 13.66 3.45
N ARG A 160 -6.04 13.88 4.67
CA ARG A 160 -6.68 15.13 5.07
C ARG A 160 -5.73 16.32 4.99
N LEU A 161 -4.46 16.12 5.35
CA LEU A 161 -3.41 17.15 5.24
C LEU A 161 -3.24 17.60 3.77
N ALA A 162 -3.23 16.67 2.83
CA ALA A 162 -3.17 16.98 1.40
C ALA A 162 -4.46 17.63 0.88
N GLU A 163 -5.62 17.20 1.36
CA GLU A 163 -6.92 17.80 0.99
C GLU A 163 -7.00 19.27 1.39
N VAL A 164 -6.70 19.62 2.66
CA VAL A 164 -6.78 21.00 3.14
C VAL A 164 -5.78 21.91 2.44
N ARG A 165 -4.61 21.37 2.04
CA ARG A 165 -3.63 22.06 1.21
C ARG A 165 -4.20 22.35 -0.19
N LYS A 166 -4.67 21.32 -0.89
CA LYS A 166 -5.21 21.42 -2.26
C LYS A 166 -6.46 22.29 -2.33
N ALA A 167 -7.32 22.22 -1.31
CA ALA A 167 -8.50 23.09 -1.21
C ALA A 167 -8.19 24.53 -0.85
N GLY A 168 -6.94 24.85 -0.48
CA GLY A 168 -6.56 26.19 -0.02
C GLY A 168 -7.10 26.56 1.35
N THR A 169 -7.62 25.63 2.12
CA THR A 169 -8.09 25.84 3.51
C THR A 169 -6.93 26.26 4.40
N VAL A 170 -5.76 25.63 4.20
CA VAL A 170 -4.50 26.00 4.85
C VAL A 170 -3.47 26.29 3.76
N PRO A 171 -3.45 27.52 3.21
CA PRO A 171 -2.81 27.84 1.93
C PRO A 171 -1.28 27.90 1.98
N TYR A 172 -0.70 27.93 3.17
CA TYR A 172 0.75 27.96 3.36
C TYR A 172 1.39 26.56 3.45
N LEU A 173 0.60 25.48 3.45
CA LEU A 173 1.11 24.11 3.41
C LEU A 173 1.74 23.80 2.06
N ARG A 174 2.81 22.99 2.10
CA ARG A 174 3.48 22.43 0.93
C ARG A 174 3.24 20.92 0.85
N PRO A 175 3.60 20.26 -0.26
CA PRO A 175 3.19 18.87 -0.50
C PRO A 175 3.75 17.84 0.47
N ASP A 176 4.98 18.01 0.99
CA ASP A 176 5.65 17.03 1.85
C ASP A 176 5.11 17.06 3.29
N GLY A 177 4.89 15.88 3.84
CA GLY A 177 4.43 15.75 5.22
C GLY A 177 4.39 14.30 5.70
N LYS A 178 4.41 14.17 7.03
CA LYS A 178 4.31 12.88 7.75
C LYS A 178 3.33 13.01 8.90
N THR A 179 2.64 11.93 9.18
CA THR A 179 1.76 11.80 10.34
C THR A 179 2.13 10.56 11.14
N GLN A 180 2.01 10.63 12.46
CA GLN A 180 2.27 9.51 13.34
C GLN A 180 1.21 9.50 14.44
N VAL A 181 0.71 8.32 14.77
CA VAL A 181 -0.37 8.13 15.73
C VAL A 181 0.01 7.03 16.70
N THR A 182 -0.09 7.30 18.01
CA THR A 182 0.19 6.35 19.10
C THR A 182 -1.06 6.06 19.90
N PHE A 183 -1.38 4.78 20.02
CA PHE A 183 -2.48 4.29 20.85
C PHE A 183 -1.98 3.46 22.02
N GLU A 184 -2.69 3.54 23.13
CA GLU A 184 -2.65 2.56 24.21
C GLU A 184 -3.62 1.42 23.90
N TYR A 185 -3.15 0.20 24.13
CA TYR A 185 -3.90 -1.03 23.93
C TYR A 185 -4.08 -1.76 25.28
N GLU A 186 -5.26 -2.29 25.50
CA GLU A 186 -5.57 -3.23 26.57
C GLU A 186 -6.20 -4.48 25.98
N ASP A 187 -5.69 -5.65 26.32
CA ASP A 187 -6.16 -6.95 25.83
C ASP A 187 -6.36 -7.01 24.30
N ASN A 188 -5.36 -6.47 23.58
CA ASN A 188 -5.32 -6.35 22.12
C ASN A 188 -6.41 -5.45 21.48
N ARG A 189 -6.97 -4.50 22.25
CA ARG A 189 -7.90 -3.48 21.73
C ARG A 189 -7.35 -2.09 21.97
N PRO A 190 -7.46 -1.16 21.01
CA PRO A 190 -7.09 0.23 21.23
C PRO A 190 -8.09 0.86 22.20
N VAL A 191 -7.58 1.45 23.31
CA VAL A 191 -8.43 2.03 24.35
C VAL A 191 -8.26 3.54 24.50
N ARG A 192 -7.09 4.10 24.13
CA ARG A 192 -6.82 5.52 24.26
C ARG A 192 -5.84 6.02 23.22
N LEU A 193 -6.17 7.16 22.58
CA LEU A 193 -5.21 7.92 21.79
C LEU A 193 -4.23 8.61 22.73
N LYS A 194 -2.93 8.41 22.54
CA LYS A 194 -1.88 9.01 23.37
C LYS A 194 -1.20 10.19 22.72
N THR A 195 -0.86 10.06 21.44
CA THR A 195 -0.06 11.06 20.75
C THR A 195 -0.43 11.13 19.29
N VAL A 196 -0.52 12.35 18.78
CA VAL A 196 -0.55 12.67 17.36
C VAL A 196 0.65 13.56 17.03
N LEU A 197 1.46 13.16 16.05
CA LEU A 197 2.56 13.96 15.53
C LEU A 197 2.33 14.21 14.05
N ILE A 198 2.42 15.50 13.67
CA ILE A 198 2.38 15.93 12.27
C ILE A 198 3.63 16.75 11.97
N SER A 199 4.40 16.29 10.98
CA SER A 199 5.48 17.07 10.38
C SER A 199 5.06 17.45 8.97
N THR A 200 4.89 18.74 8.70
CA THR A 200 4.40 19.23 7.41
C THR A 200 5.26 20.38 6.89
N GLN A 201 5.58 20.29 5.61
CA GLN A 201 6.27 21.35 4.90
C GLN A 201 5.35 22.57 4.75
N HIS A 202 5.90 23.76 4.93
CA HIS A 202 5.17 25.03 4.90
C HIS A 202 5.96 26.16 4.28
N ASN A 203 5.30 27.26 3.93
CA ASN A 203 5.94 28.48 3.48
C ASN A 203 6.83 29.09 4.58
N ASP A 204 7.92 29.76 4.17
CA ASP A 204 8.78 30.47 5.12
C ASP A 204 8.02 31.62 5.78
N GLY A 205 8.39 31.94 7.02
CA GLY A 205 7.80 33.04 7.79
C GLY A 205 6.47 32.71 8.48
N VAL A 206 5.93 31.50 8.33
CA VAL A 206 4.71 31.07 9.05
C VAL A 206 5.07 30.56 10.44
N ASP A 207 4.42 31.12 11.47
CA ASP A 207 4.64 30.75 12.85
C ASP A 207 3.99 29.39 13.19
N ARG A 208 4.77 28.51 13.80
CA ARG A 208 4.33 27.16 14.18
C ARG A 208 3.20 27.19 15.19
N ASP A 209 3.36 27.96 16.26
CA ASP A 209 2.48 27.89 17.44
C ASP A 209 1.25 28.80 17.28
N GLN A 210 1.36 29.89 16.53
CA GLN A 210 0.26 30.83 16.29
C GLN A 210 -0.60 30.46 15.08
N SER A 211 -0.06 29.69 14.12
CA SER A 211 -0.77 29.37 12.88
C SER A 211 -0.80 27.86 12.61
N ILE A 212 0.38 27.22 12.41
CA ILE A 212 0.41 25.86 11.89
C ILE A 212 -0.26 24.87 12.87
N ARG A 213 0.10 24.92 14.14
CA ARG A 213 -0.44 23.99 15.15
C ARG A 213 -1.95 24.14 15.34
N PRO A 214 -2.54 25.34 15.51
CA PRO A 214 -3.99 25.52 15.62
C PRO A 214 -4.73 25.05 14.37
N ASP A 215 -4.28 25.43 13.18
CA ASP A 215 -4.93 25.06 11.93
C ASP A 215 -4.91 23.55 11.68
N LEU A 216 -3.81 22.87 12.02
CA LEU A 216 -3.75 21.41 11.90
C LEU A 216 -4.64 20.70 12.93
N ILE A 217 -4.77 21.22 14.14
CA ILE A 217 -5.71 20.65 15.13
C ILE A 217 -7.13 20.78 14.60
N GLU A 218 -7.52 21.97 14.12
CA GLU A 218 -8.90 22.24 13.68
C GLU A 218 -9.25 21.52 12.37
N HIS A 219 -8.36 21.57 11.37
CA HIS A 219 -8.69 21.15 10.01
C HIS A 219 -8.22 19.74 9.64
N VAL A 220 -7.28 19.17 10.40
CA VAL A 220 -6.72 17.84 10.11
C VAL A 220 -7.00 16.85 11.24
N ILE A 221 -6.65 17.15 12.50
CA ILE A 221 -6.73 16.18 13.58
C ILE A 221 -8.18 15.95 14.01
N ARG A 222 -8.91 16.99 14.42
CA ARG A 222 -10.29 16.88 14.90
C ARG A 222 -11.25 16.21 13.93
N PRO A 223 -11.21 16.49 12.60
CA PRO A 223 -12.11 15.81 11.65
C PRO A 223 -11.81 14.33 11.44
N VAL A 224 -10.62 13.85 11.83
CA VAL A 224 -10.16 12.47 11.58
C VAL A 224 -10.23 11.61 12.83
N VAL A 225 -9.99 12.18 14.02
CA VAL A 225 -10.04 11.42 15.28
C VAL A 225 -11.49 11.02 15.59
N PRO A 226 -11.79 9.72 15.78
CA PRO A 226 -13.13 9.27 16.15
C PRO A 226 -13.58 9.86 17.49
N GLU A 227 -14.87 10.18 17.61
CA GLU A 227 -15.46 10.83 18.79
C GLU A 227 -15.11 10.11 20.10
N GLN A 228 -15.07 8.80 20.09
CA GLN A 228 -14.74 7.98 21.27
C GLN A 228 -13.28 8.15 21.77
N PHE A 229 -12.41 8.79 21.00
CA PHE A 229 -11.01 9.09 21.34
C PHE A 229 -10.71 10.59 21.34
N ALA A 230 -11.74 11.44 21.23
CA ALA A 230 -11.62 12.90 21.08
C ALA A 230 -11.74 13.64 22.42
N ASP A 231 -11.23 13.06 23.50
CA ASP A 231 -11.29 13.60 24.88
C ASP A 231 -10.30 14.72 25.15
N ASP A 232 -9.53 15.17 24.15
CA ASP A 232 -8.47 16.18 24.23
C ASP A 232 -7.33 15.86 25.25
N ASP A 233 -7.27 14.62 25.78
CA ASP A 233 -6.22 14.16 26.72
C ASP A 233 -5.03 13.51 26.01
N TYR A 234 -4.84 13.76 24.72
CA TYR A 234 -3.69 13.29 23.97
C TYR A 234 -2.72 14.41 23.62
N GLU A 235 -1.45 14.06 23.54
CA GLU A 235 -0.41 15.02 23.17
C GLU A 235 -0.39 15.27 21.66
N VAL A 236 -0.29 16.54 21.26
CA VAL A 236 -0.16 16.94 19.86
C VAL A 236 1.20 17.59 19.62
N PHE A 237 2.01 16.98 18.74
CA PHE A 237 3.26 17.53 18.26
C PHE A 237 3.12 17.99 16.81
N VAL A 238 3.54 19.23 16.54
CA VAL A 238 3.57 19.80 15.18
C VAL A 238 4.95 20.36 14.92
N ASN A 239 5.62 19.88 13.87
CA ASN A 239 6.97 20.32 13.48
C ASN A 239 7.89 20.47 14.70
N PRO A 240 8.23 19.40 15.44
CA PRO A 240 8.97 19.52 16.71
C PRO A 240 10.34 20.23 16.58
N THR A 241 10.94 20.19 15.37
CA THR A 241 12.17 20.93 15.06
C THR A 241 11.96 22.43 14.88
N GLY A 242 10.70 22.91 14.89
CA GLY A 242 10.30 24.30 14.78
C GLY A 242 10.08 24.80 13.36
N LYS A 243 10.77 24.26 12.35
CA LYS A 243 10.70 24.74 10.95
C LYS A 243 10.82 23.56 9.99
N PHE A 244 9.95 23.54 8.96
CA PHE A 244 10.01 22.58 7.86
C PHE A 244 9.67 23.28 6.52
N VAL A 245 10.60 24.07 6.02
CA VAL A 245 10.47 24.84 4.75
C VAL A 245 11.14 24.10 3.61
N ILE A 246 12.32 23.53 3.83
CA ILE A 246 13.02 22.71 2.84
C ILE A 246 12.53 21.26 3.03
N GLY A 247 11.90 20.72 2.00
CA GLY A 247 11.33 19.38 1.99
C GLY A 247 11.12 18.88 0.56
N GLY A 248 10.41 17.77 0.41
CA GLY A 248 10.27 17.12 -0.88
C GLY A 248 11.60 16.62 -1.42
N PRO A 249 11.74 16.39 -2.75
CA PRO A 249 12.96 15.85 -3.35
C PRO A 249 14.23 16.68 -3.17
N VAL A 250 14.08 17.94 -2.75
CA VAL A 250 15.23 18.82 -2.41
C VAL A 250 15.74 18.54 -1.00
N GLY A 251 14.86 18.13 -0.11
CA GLY A 251 15.21 17.82 1.29
C GLY A 251 15.75 16.40 1.43
N ASP A 252 15.19 15.43 0.71
CA ASP A 252 15.56 14.03 0.77
C ASP A 252 15.28 13.34 -0.58
N CYS A 253 16.12 12.37 -0.94
CA CYS A 253 15.93 11.57 -2.13
C CYS A 253 14.80 10.55 -1.92
N GLY A 254 13.88 10.46 -2.90
CA GLY A 254 12.81 9.46 -2.92
C GLY A 254 13.09 8.32 -3.88
N LEU A 255 12.70 7.10 -3.47
CA LEU A 255 12.79 5.91 -4.31
C LEU A 255 11.51 5.08 -4.19
N THR A 256 11.15 4.41 -5.28
CA THR A 256 10.05 3.44 -5.29
C THR A 256 10.30 2.33 -4.27
N GLY A 257 9.26 1.95 -3.52
CA GLY A 257 9.30 0.82 -2.61
C GLY A 257 10.04 1.05 -1.28
N ARG A 258 10.25 2.30 -0.85
CA ARG A 258 10.89 2.61 0.44
C ARG A 258 9.91 2.91 1.58
N LYS A 259 8.61 2.77 1.37
CA LYS A 259 7.56 2.98 2.39
C LYS A 259 6.68 1.75 2.57
N ILE A 260 7.29 0.54 2.49
CA ILE A 260 6.58 -0.74 2.48
C ILE A 260 5.74 -1.00 3.75
N ILE A 261 6.14 -0.47 4.88
CA ILE A 261 5.38 -0.59 6.14
C ILE A 261 4.20 0.38 6.17
N VAL A 262 4.38 1.60 5.64
CA VAL A 262 3.28 2.56 5.41
C VAL A 262 2.28 2.00 4.39
N ASP A 263 2.77 1.36 3.34
CA ASP A 263 1.93 0.77 2.28
C ASP A 263 1.05 -0.37 2.78
N THR A 264 1.38 -1.00 3.91
CA THR A 264 0.72 -2.18 4.44
C THR A 264 0.00 -1.90 5.76
N TYR A 265 0.52 -2.37 6.89
CA TYR A 265 -0.22 -2.38 8.16
C TYR A 265 0.43 -1.56 9.27
N GLY A 266 1.37 -0.65 8.94
CA GLY A 266 2.02 0.24 9.92
C GLY A 266 2.81 -0.47 11.01
N GLY A 267 3.29 -1.69 10.75
CA GLY A 267 4.06 -2.50 11.69
C GLY A 267 3.22 -3.46 12.55
N MET A 268 1.88 -3.46 12.43
CA MET A 268 1.01 -4.36 13.23
C MET A 268 1.10 -5.82 12.75
N ALA A 269 1.38 -6.03 11.47
CA ALA A 269 1.57 -7.35 10.86
C ALA A 269 3.02 -7.57 10.45
N ARG A 270 3.39 -8.83 10.21
CA ARG A 270 4.64 -9.19 9.56
C ARG A 270 4.69 -8.65 8.13
N HIS A 271 5.89 -8.54 7.58
CA HIS A 271 6.12 -8.13 6.19
C HIS A 271 7.18 -9.01 5.53
N GLY A 272 6.95 -9.40 4.29
CA GLY A 272 7.89 -10.25 3.54
C GLY A 272 9.06 -9.51 2.90
N GLY A 273 9.02 -8.17 2.87
CA GLY A 273 10.07 -7.31 2.31
C GLY A 273 9.82 -6.83 0.88
N GLY A 274 8.86 -7.41 0.14
CA GLY A 274 8.54 -7.02 -1.23
C GLY A 274 7.84 -5.66 -1.31
N ALA A 275 8.29 -4.80 -2.22
CA ALA A 275 7.61 -3.56 -2.59
C ALA A 275 6.53 -3.81 -3.64
N PHE A 276 5.54 -2.91 -3.73
CA PHE A 276 4.38 -3.06 -4.61
C PHE A 276 4.45 -2.18 -5.85
N SER A 277 4.63 -0.86 -5.66
CA SER A 277 4.53 0.13 -6.75
C SER A 277 5.51 -0.16 -7.88
N GLY A 278 5.06 0.07 -9.11
CA GLY A 278 5.83 -0.19 -10.33
C GLY A 278 5.83 -1.65 -10.81
N LYS A 279 5.24 -2.57 -10.06
CA LYS A 279 5.20 -4.01 -10.39
C LYS A 279 3.84 -4.40 -10.98
N ASP A 280 3.84 -5.06 -12.15
CA ASP A 280 2.63 -5.67 -12.72
C ASP A 280 2.17 -6.90 -11.92
N PRO A 281 0.92 -7.39 -12.13
CA PRO A 281 0.34 -8.47 -11.32
C PRO A 281 1.03 -9.84 -11.40
N SER A 282 1.96 -10.06 -12.32
CA SER A 282 2.76 -11.30 -12.37
C SER A 282 3.77 -11.37 -11.22
N LYS A 283 4.10 -10.24 -10.62
CA LYS A 283 4.99 -10.16 -9.46
C LYS A 283 4.19 -10.46 -8.20
N VAL A 284 4.44 -11.63 -7.62
CA VAL A 284 3.74 -12.13 -6.42
C VAL A 284 3.95 -11.26 -5.18
N ASP A 285 5.03 -10.49 -5.11
CA ASP A 285 5.24 -9.47 -4.08
C ASP A 285 4.00 -8.58 -3.92
N ARG A 286 3.40 -8.17 -5.03
CA ARG A 286 2.20 -7.34 -5.05
C ARG A 286 0.93 -8.17 -5.06
N SER A 287 0.74 -9.02 -6.04
CA SER A 287 -0.51 -9.75 -6.26
C SER A 287 -0.86 -10.71 -5.11
N ALA A 288 0.14 -11.44 -4.58
CA ALA A 288 -0.10 -12.36 -3.47
C ALA A 288 -0.25 -11.65 -2.12
N ALA A 289 0.38 -10.48 -1.91
CA ALA A 289 0.10 -9.65 -0.73
C ALA A 289 -1.35 -9.13 -0.76
N TYR A 290 -1.86 -8.75 -1.93
CA TYR A 290 -3.27 -8.37 -2.11
C TYR A 290 -4.21 -9.57 -1.86
N ALA A 291 -3.88 -10.74 -2.40
CA ALA A 291 -4.66 -11.94 -2.15
C ALA A 291 -4.66 -12.34 -0.67
N ALA A 292 -3.51 -12.27 0.00
CA ALA A 292 -3.40 -12.56 1.42
C ALA A 292 -4.24 -11.58 2.28
N ARG A 293 -4.28 -10.28 1.90
CA ARG A 293 -5.20 -9.29 2.49
C ARG A 293 -6.66 -9.68 2.27
N TRP A 294 -7.03 -10.05 1.05
CA TRP A 294 -8.38 -10.50 0.71
C TRP A 294 -8.82 -11.69 1.57
N VAL A 295 -7.97 -12.70 1.72
CA VAL A 295 -8.21 -13.86 2.61
C VAL A 295 -8.40 -13.41 4.05
N ALA A 296 -7.43 -12.69 4.63
CA ALA A 296 -7.47 -12.25 6.02
C ALA A 296 -8.74 -11.43 6.32
N LYS A 297 -9.10 -10.53 5.39
CA LYS A 297 -10.29 -9.69 5.52
C LYS A 297 -11.58 -10.51 5.52
N ASN A 298 -11.71 -11.50 4.64
CA ASN A 298 -12.87 -12.37 4.61
C ASN A 298 -12.97 -13.25 5.86
N VAL A 299 -11.85 -13.76 6.40
CA VAL A 299 -11.83 -14.53 7.66
C VAL A 299 -12.35 -13.67 8.82
N VAL A 300 -11.88 -12.44 8.96
CA VAL A 300 -12.35 -11.55 10.04
C VAL A 300 -13.82 -11.14 9.81
N ALA A 301 -14.19 -10.78 8.59
CA ALA A 301 -15.56 -10.39 8.24
C ALA A 301 -16.57 -11.53 8.42
N SER A 302 -16.16 -12.80 8.31
CA SER A 302 -17.03 -13.96 8.57
C SER A 302 -17.35 -14.15 10.06
N GLY A 303 -16.60 -13.51 10.95
CA GLY A 303 -16.68 -13.72 12.39
C GLY A 303 -15.88 -14.92 12.90
N ALA A 304 -15.11 -15.60 12.03
CA ALA A 304 -14.28 -16.74 12.41
C ALA A 304 -13.14 -16.34 13.38
N ALA A 305 -12.65 -15.10 13.29
CA ALA A 305 -11.68 -14.54 14.21
C ALA A 305 -11.82 -13.02 14.27
N SER A 306 -11.37 -12.37 15.35
CA SER A 306 -11.30 -10.90 15.41
C SER A 306 -9.99 -10.34 14.85
N ARG A 307 -8.98 -11.19 14.64
CA ARG A 307 -7.68 -10.88 14.09
C ARG A 307 -7.15 -12.04 13.26
N CYS A 308 -6.65 -11.77 12.07
CA CYS A 308 -6.14 -12.80 11.16
C CYS A 308 -4.92 -12.30 10.40
N GLU A 309 -3.86 -13.09 10.37
CA GLU A 309 -2.70 -12.91 9.50
C GLU A 309 -2.57 -14.14 8.59
N VAL A 310 -2.32 -13.90 7.32
CA VAL A 310 -2.11 -14.95 6.33
C VAL A 310 -0.71 -14.79 5.74
N GLN A 311 0.09 -15.85 5.80
CA GLN A 311 1.36 -15.91 5.07
C GLN A 311 1.20 -16.84 3.87
N VAL A 312 1.69 -16.40 2.71
CA VAL A 312 1.81 -17.21 1.50
C VAL A 312 3.25 -17.15 1.02
N ALA A 313 3.82 -18.30 0.63
CA ALA A 313 5.19 -18.35 0.11
C ALA A 313 5.23 -19.06 -1.25
N TYR A 314 6.09 -18.56 -2.14
CA TYR A 314 6.28 -19.10 -3.49
C TYR A 314 7.75 -19.39 -3.76
N ALA A 315 8.00 -20.33 -4.66
CA ALA A 315 9.26 -20.50 -5.37
C ALA A 315 9.11 -19.93 -6.79
N ILE A 316 10.18 -19.35 -7.31
CA ILE A 316 10.18 -18.80 -8.68
C ILE A 316 9.79 -19.88 -9.70
N GLY A 317 8.94 -19.54 -10.64
CA GLY A 317 8.49 -20.43 -11.70
C GLY A 317 7.52 -21.52 -11.30
N MET A 318 7.09 -21.62 -10.03
CA MET A 318 6.06 -22.55 -9.58
C MET A 318 4.67 -21.89 -9.56
N ALA A 319 3.64 -22.61 -9.98
CA ALA A 319 2.26 -22.14 -9.93
C ALA A 319 1.66 -22.26 -8.53
N HIS A 320 1.94 -23.35 -7.84
CA HIS A 320 1.38 -23.55 -6.50
C HIS A 320 2.23 -22.93 -5.40
N PRO A 321 1.59 -22.27 -4.39
CA PRO A 321 2.33 -21.80 -3.22
C PRO A 321 2.98 -22.96 -2.47
N ILE A 322 4.22 -22.82 -2.02
CA ILE A 322 4.94 -23.82 -1.24
C ILE A 322 4.47 -23.90 0.21
N SER A 323 3.87 -22.82 0.74
CA SER A 323 3.24 -22.80 2.05
C SER A 323 2.13 -21.77 2.15
N VAL A 324 1.11 -22.08 2.94
CA VAL A 324 0.04 -21.15 3.34
C VAL A 324 -0.18 -21.37 4.83
N LEU A 325 -0.02 -20.29 5.63
CA LEU A 325 -0.27 -20.27 7.07
C LEU A 325 -1.40 -19.29 7.38
N VAL A 326 -2.34 -19.67 8.23
CA VAL A 326 -3.38 -18.78 8.76
C VAL A 326 -3.23 -18.70 10.28
N GLU A 327 -2.88 -17.51 10.78
CA GLU A 327 -2.69 -17.22 12.21
C GLU A 327 -3.81 -16.34 12.72
N THR A 328 -4.52 -16.77 13.76
CA THR A 328 -5.65 -16.04 14.36
C THR A 328 -5.33 -15.43 15.73
N PHE A 329 -4.11 -15.55 16.20
CA PHE A 329 -3.62 -14.96 17.47
C PHE A 329 -4.48 -15.34 18.69
N GLY A 330 -5.06 -16.55 18.69
CA GLY A 330 -5.95 -17.01 19.77
C GLY A 330 -7.31 -16.30 19.79
N THR A 331 -7.69 -15.58 18.74
CA THR A 331 -8.99 -14.88 18.64
C THR A 331 -10.05 -15.64 17.86
N SER A 332 -9.73 -16.85 17.40
CA SER A 332 -10.67 -17.67 16.64
C SER A 332 -11.88 -18.09 17.48
N THR A 333 -13.06 -18.02 16.87
CA THR A 333 -14.33 -18.48 17.43
C THR A 333 -14.61 -19.96 17.15
N VAL A 334 -13.81 -20.55 16.26
CA VAL A 334 -13.86 -21.95 15.85
C VAL A 334 -12.43 -22.55 15.93
N ASP A 335 -12.30 -23.86 15.69
CA ASP A 335 -10.99 -24.50 15.63
C ASP A 335 -10.10 -23.85 14.55
N PRO A 336 -8.93 -23.27 14.90
CA PRO A 336 -8.04 -22.64 13.93
C PRO A 336 -7.61 -23.54 12.76
N ALA A 337 -7.48 -24.86 13.00
CA ALA A 337 -7.16 -25.80 11.94
C ALA A 337 -8.27 -25.87 10.87
N LYS A 338 -9.52 -25.74 11.27
CA LYS A 338 -10.65 -25.67 10.33
C LYS A 338 -10.63 -24.39 9.50
N VAL A 339 -10.20 -23.26 10.10
CA VAL A 339 -10.06 -21.97 9.37
C VAL A 339 -9.01 -22.12 8.26
N GLU A 340 -7.86 -22.72 8.57
CA GLU A 340 -6.81 -22.94 7.57
C GLU A 340 -7.27 -23.87 6.43
N ILE A 341 -7.97 -24.95 6.75
CA ILE A 341 -8.53 -25.87 5.74
C ILE A 341 -9.53 -25.13 4.85
N ALA A 342 -10.49 -24.41 5.42
CA ALA A 342 -11.49 -23.67 4.68
C ALA A 342 -10.86 -22.59 3.76
N VAL A 343 -9.81 -21.91 4.23
CA VAL A 343 -9.06 -20.94 3.41
C VAL A 343 -8.44 -21.63 2.21
N LYS A 344 -7.77 -22.78 2.38
CA LYS A 344 -7.13 -23.51 1.28
C LYS A 344 -8.14 -24.08 0.27
N GLU A 345 -9.36 -24.37 0.68
CA GLU A 345 -10.43 -24.89 -0.20
C GLU A 345 -11.15 -23.77 -0.97
N ILE A 346 -11.31 -22.57 -0.35
CA ILE A 346 -12.13 -21.49 -0.90
C ILE A 346 -11.29 -20.53 -1.78
N PHE A 347 -10.02 -20.33 -1.44
CA PHE A 347 -9.15 -19.37 -2.11
C PHE A 347 -8.06 -20.07 -2.94
N ASP A 348 -8.11 -19.89 -4.23
CA ASP A 348 -7.05 -20.35 -5.12
C ASP A 348 -5.92 -19.31 -5.14
N LEU A 349 -4.80 -19.63 -4.50
CA LEU A 349 -3.66 -18.73 -4.34
C LEU A 349 -2.56 -18.97 -5.39
N ARG A 350 -2.86 -19.64 -6.49
CA ARG A 350 -1.96 -19.67 -7.66
C ARG A 350 -1.89 -18.28 -8.31
N PRO A 351 -0.72 -17.81 -8.80
CA PRO A 351 -0.58 -16.48 -9.40
C PRO A 351 -1.62 -16.16 -10.48
N GLY A 352 -1.89 -17.09 -11.40
CA GLY A 352 -2.92 -16.92 -12.43
C GLY A 352 -4.33 -16.79 -11.87
N ALA A 353 -4.66 -17.52 -10.80
CA ALA A 353 -5.95 -17.43 -10.13
C ALA A 353 -6.13 -16.09 -9.39
N ILE A 354 -5.09 -15.62 -8.70
CA ILE A 354 -5.10 -14.32 -8.02
C ILE A 354 -5.38 -13.20 -9.02
N VAL A 355 -4.66 -13.19 -10.14
CA VAL A 355 -4.84 -12.16 -11.19
C VAL A 355 -6.26 -12.17 -11.74
N ARG A 356 -6.86 -13.35 -11.95
CA ARG A 356 -8.25 -13.53 -12.39
C ARG A 356 -9.25 -13.07 -11.31
N ASP A 357 -9.13 -13.59 -10.08
CA ASP A 357 -10.14 -13.42 -9.03
C ASP A 357 -10.19 -12.00 -8.48
N LEU A 358 -9.05 -11.31 -8.50
CA LEU A 358 -8.93 -9.91 -8.11
C LEU A 358 -8.94 -8.93 -9.30
N ASP A 359 -9.08 -9.45 -10.54
CA ASP A 359 -9.15 -8.64 -11.77
C ASP A 359 -8.03 -7.60 -11.88
N LEU A 360 -6.78 -8.05 -11.69
CA LEU A 360 -5.61 -7.17 -11.54
C LEU A 360 -5.00 -6.68 -12.86
N ARG A 361 -5.51 -7.08 -14.02
CA ARG A 361 -4.99 -6.62 -15.33
C ARG A 361 -5.49 -5.24 -15.74
N ARG A 362 -6.32 -4.61 -14.91
CA ARG A 362 -6.83 -3.26 -15.10
C ARG A 362 -5.85 -2.19 -14.63
N PRO A 363 -5.91 -0.97 -15.17
CA PRO A 363 -5.12 0.17 -14.69
C PRO A 363 -5.72 0.73 -13.40
N VAL A 364 -5.43 0.09 -12.25
CA VAL A 364 -6.02 0.41 -10.93
C VAL A 364 -4.97 0.72 -9.86
N PHE A 365 -3.70 0.82 -10.24
CA PHE A 365 -2.59 0.84 -9.29
C PHE A 365 -2.19 2.24 -8.82
N LYS A 366 -2.27 3.27 -9.67
CA LYS A 366 -1.94 4.65 -9.27
C LYS A 366 -2.62 5.11 -7.97
N PRO A 367 -3.92 4.86 -7.72
CA PRO A 367 -4.56 5.24 -6.47
C PRO A 367 -4.02 4.53 -5.23
N THR A 368 -3.33 3.41 -5.37
CA THR A 368 -2.75 2.66 -4.26
C THR A 368 -1.43 3.26 -3.76
N ALA A 369 -0.76 4.02 -4.61
CA ALA A 369 0.60 4.52 -4.39
C ALA A 369 0.70 5.61 -3.30
N ALA A 370 -0.41 6.05 -2.71
CA ALA A 370 -0.45 6.95 -1.56
C ALA A 370 -1.56 6.54 -0.60
N TYR A 371 -1.33 6.79 0.70
CA TYR A 371 -2.30 6.54 1.79
C TYR A 371 -2.63 5.06 2.03
N GLY A 372 -1.68 4.16 1.74
CA GLY A 372 -1.77 2.72 1.94
C GLY A 372 -2.51 1.97 0.84
N HIS A 373 -2.10 0.71 0.62
CA HIS A 373 -2.73 -0.19 -0.34
C HIS A 373 -3.96 -0.90 0.22
N PHE A 374 -4.12 -0.92 1.55
CA PHE A 374 -5.17 -1.64 2.25
C PHE A 374 -6.09 -0.72 3.04
N GLY A 375 -7.29 -1.22 3.37
CA GLY A 375 -8.32 -0.44 4.05
C GLY A 375 -8.96 0.63 3.18
N ARG A 376 -8.96 0.43 1.87
CA ARG A 376 -9.48 1.36 0.87
C ARG A 376 -10.86 0.94 0.38
N THR A 377 -11.53 1.86 -0.28
CA THR A 377 -12.84 1.66 -0.90
C THR A 377 -12.83 2.08 -2.38
N GLY A 378 -13.72 1.51 -3.17
CA GLY A 378 -13.87 1.79 -4.61
C GLY A 378 -13.57 0.56 -5.48
N ASP A 379 -14.01 0.60 -6.72
CA ASP A 379 -14.02 -0.54 -7.66
C ASP A 379 -12.62 -1.04 -8.03
N GLY A 380 -11.59 -0.22 -7.85
CA GLY A 380 -10.19 -0.61 -8.11
C GLY A 380 -9.57 -1.47 -7.01
N PHE A 381 -10.14 -1.49 -5.80
CA PHE A 381 -9.56 -2.18 -4.64
C PHE A 381 -10.23 -3.54 -4.40
N THR A 382 -10.16 -4.43 -5.38
CA THR A 382 -10.87 -5.71 -5.37
C THR A 382 -10.46 -6.66 -4.23
N TRP A 383 -9.25 -6.53 -3.72
CA TRP A 383 -8.76 -7.26 -2.53
C TRP A 383 -9.40 -6.82 -1.21
N GLU A 384 -10.18 -5.74 -1.23
CA GLU A 384 -10.97 -5.29 -0.09
C GLU A 384 -12.40 -5.87 -0.08
N LEU A 385 -12.79 -6.66 -1.08
CA LEU A 385 -14.10 -7.28 -1.15
C LEU A 385 -14.25 -8.40 -0.10
N THR A 386 -15.43 -8.46 0.53
CA THR A 386 -15.82 -9.52 1.49
C THR A 386 -16.72 -10.58 0.84
N ASN A 387 -16.47 -10.88 -0.42
CA ASN A 387 -17.31 -11.70 -1.29
C ASN A 387 -17.18 -13.22 -1.06
N ARG A 388 -16.37 -13.65 -0.11
CA ARG A 388 -16.21 -15.07 0.30
C ARG A 388 -16.74 -15.35 1.71
N VAL A 389 -17.34 -14.37 2.37
CA VAL A 389 -17.82 -14.47 3.76
C VAL A 389 -18.85 -15.60 3.91
N ASP A 390 -19.84 -15.69 3.03
CA ASP A 390 -20.88 -16.71 3.13
C ASP A 390 -20.34 -18.13 2.91
N GLN A 391 -19.35 -18.28 2.02
CA GLN A 391 -18.67 -19.56 1.81
C GLN A 391 -17.88 -19.98 3.05
N LEU A 392 -17.15 -19.04 3.67
CA LEU A 392 -16.41 -19.29 4.91
C LEU A 392 -17.36 -19.65 6.05
N LYS A 393 -18.45 -18.90 6.24
CA LYS A 393 -19.46 -19.21 7.25
C LYS A 393 -20.04 -20.62 7.07
N SER A 394 -20.40 -20.99 5.85
CA SER A 394 -20.91 -22.33 5.55
C SER A 394 -19.90 -23.43 5.85
N ALA A 395 -18.62 -23.25 5.44
CA ALA A 395 -17.56 -24.22 5.68
C ALA A 395 -17.22 -24.37 7.18
N LEU A 396 -17.34 -23.30 7.96
CA LEU A 396 -16.97 -23.25 9.37
C LEU A 396 -18.17 -23.51 10.33
N GLY A 397 -19.40 -23.52 9.81
CA GLY A 397 -20.61 -23.70 10.60
C GLY A 397 -20.94 -22.48 11.48
N LEU A 398 -20.70 -21.27 10.97
CA LEU A 398 -20.97 -19.98 11.62
C LEU A 398 -22.31 -19.37 11.19
#